data_ef1bad59aa61ac3d298c4eefb26c8803
#
_entry.id   ef1bad59aa61ac3d298c4eefb26c8803
#
_cell.length_a   1.000
_cell.length_b   1.000
_cell.length_c   1.000
_cell.angle_alpha   90.00
_cell.angle_beta   90.00
_cell.angle_gamma   90.00
#
_symmetry.space_group_name_H-M   'P 1'
#
loop_
_entity.id
_entity.type
_entity.pdbx_description
1 polymer ?
#
loop_
_entity_poly.entity_id
_entity_poly.type
_entity_poly.pdbx_seq_one_letter_code
_entity_poly.pdbx_strand_id
1 'polypeptide(L)'
;MKVRICLVALCFLIFNCSAAYGQTPKKDDRSAELEYKQLSRPTDELLNHYAKDGWEIAAAAGGGGDGGFFYVILKRSKSHPLFGTKTADLPRPEPPPPQKPTCKLTLAQAPVFRGLRLGMTSDELFAIFPANERQEFDRVQQLKSAELPPNYGYTGFQFNLSNYPTKDQFTGIGSLTFGLFDRKVVSIHAKYWNTPEFDRPGQLMEIITRQFGLPEFKDWPGYDEYKNPPPLSCEGFTFQVDTLNIYSGSFSTTLTDPAYKKIMEERKQADRAKKREGFKL
;
A
#
# COMPACT_ATOMS: atom_id res chain seq x y z
N MET A 1 -55.60 -1.29 -12.73
CA MET A 1 -56.39 -0.70 -11.62
C MET A 1 -55.44 -0.20 -10.55
N LYS A 2 -55.35 1.11 -10.42
CA LYS A 2 -55.23 1.96 -9.21
C LYS A 2 -54.36 1.44 -8.06
N VAL A 3 -53.13 1.96 -7.88
CA VAL A 3 -52.62 2.55 -6.61
C VAL A 3 -51.67 3.67 -7.00
N ARG A 4 -52.21 4.84 -7.20
CA ARG A 4 -51.52 6.14 -7.02
C ARG A 4 -52.09 6.67 -5.70
N ILE A 5 -51.29 7.43 -4.96
CA ILE A 5 -51.59 8.16 -3.71
C ILE A 5 -50.93 7.51 -2.49
N CYS A 6 -49.71 8.00 -2.20
CA CYS A 6 -49.22 8.28 -0.84
C CYS A 6 -47.76 8.78 -0.90
N LEU A 7 -47.52 9.88 -1.60
CA LEU A 7 -46.20 10.51 -1.68
C LEU A 7 -46.25 12.03 -1.55
N VAL A 8 -47.24 12.55 -0.86
CA VAL A 8 -47.41 14.01 -0.61
C VAL A 8 -47.49 14.40 0.87
N ALA A 9 -47.49 13.44 1.79
CA ALA A 9 -47.66 13.75 3.22
C ALA A 9 -46.39 13.83 4.06
N LEU A 10 -45.19 13.68 3.44
CA LEU A 10 -43.92 13.68 4.22
C LEU A 10 -43.07 14.95 4.06
N CYS A 11 -43.51 15.92 3.28
CA CYS A 11 -42.76 17.19 3.09
C CYS A 11 -43.23 18.37 3.97
N PHE A 12 -44.20 18.18 4.89
CA PHE A 12 -44.73 19.30 5.69
C PHE A 12 -44.37 19.31 7.18
N LEU A 13 -43.46 18.44 7.62
CA LEU A 13 -43.04 18.38 9.03
C LEU A 13 -41.62 18.91 9.33
N ILE A 14 -40.91 19.50 8.34
CA ILE A 14 -39.55 20.03 8.56
C ILE A 14 -39.51 21.57 8.64
N PHE A 15 -40.61 22.28 8.61
CA PHE A 15 -40.61 23.76 8.54
C PHE A 15 -41.25 24.48 9.72
N ASN A 16 -41.28 23.90 10.95
CA ASN A 16 -41.74 24.65 12.13
C ASN A 16 -40.85 24.36 13.35
N CYS A 17 -39.59 24.77 13.31
CA CYS A 17 -38.77 24.98 14.50
C CYS A 17 -37.82 26.15 14.29
N SER A 18 -38.38 27.31 14.02
CA SER A 18 -37.67 28.58 14.03
C SER A 18 -38.44 29.58 14.86
N ALA A 19 -38.13 29.65 16.10
CA ALA A 19 -38.21 30.86 16.93
C ALA A 19 -38.07 30.50 18.42
N ALA A 20 -36.85 30.40 18.92
CA ALA A 20 -36.59 30.68 20.33
C ALA A 20 -35.11 31.04 20.54
N TYR A 21 -34.93 32.26 20.96
CA TYR A 21 -33.83 32.80 21.72
C TYR A 21 -32.54 33.23 20.98
N GLY A 22 -32.59 34.51 20.60
CA GLY A 22 -31.39 35.34 20.56
C GLY A 22 -30.71 35.42 21.93
N GLN A 23 -29.72 34.59 22.12
CA GLN A 23 -28.54 34.93 22.88
C GLN A 23 -27.43 34.96 21.88
N THR A 24 -27.01 36.17 21.49
CA THR A 24 -25.72 36.38 20.84
C THR A 24 -24.68 35.75 21.76
N PRO A 25 -23.99 34.67 21.32
CA PRO A 25 -22.84 34.22 22.07
C PRO A 25 -21.89 35.40 22.11
N LYS A 26 -21.49 35.84 23.32
CA LYS A 26 -20.33 36.71 23.50
C LYS A 26 -19.24 36.13 22.62
N LYS A 27 -18.83 36.90 21.64
CA LYS A 27 -17.69 36.65 20.80
C LYS A 27 -16.48 36.56 21.72
N ASP A 28 -16.20 35.38 22.26
CA ASP A 28 -14.92 35.11 22.86
C ASP A 28 -13.93 35.16 21.71
N ASP A 29 -13.29 36.30 21.60
CA ASP A 29 -12.34 36.71 20.54
C ASP A 29 -11.01 35.94 20.63
N ARG A 30 -11.08 34.66 21.07
CA ARG A 30 -9.98 33.69 21.07
C ARG A 30 -10.35 32.49 20.22
N SER A 31 -10.71 32.71 18.96
CA SER A 31 -10.57 31.62 17.99
C SER A 31 -9.07 31.36 17.84
N ALA A 32 -8.54 30.42 18.64
CA ALA A 32 -7.16 30.00 18.47
C ALA A 32 -6.99 29.63 17.01
N GLU A 33 -6.16 30.41 16.31
CA GLU A 33 -5.89 30.18 14.90
C GLU A 33 -5.24 28.78 14.79
N LEU A 34 -5.87 27.86 14.05
CA LEU A 34 -5.44 26.48 13.92
C LEU A 34 -4.69 26.27 12.62
N GLU A 35 -3.64 25.51 12.68
CA GLU A 35 -2.93 24.97 11.52
C GLU A 35 -3.38 23.52 11.30
N TYR A 36 -3.55 23.13 10.03
CA TYR A 36 -3.95 21.77 9.64
C TYR A 36 -2.91 21.14 8.73
N LYS A 37 -2.69 19.84 8.89
CA LYS A 37 -1.80 19.05 8.05
C LYS A 37 -2.44 17.71 7.73
N GLN A 38 -2.44 17.35 6.45
CA GLN A 38 -2.91 16.04 6.00
C GLN A 38 -1.72 15.11 5.78
N LEU A 39 -1.80 13.91 6.33
CA LEU A 39 -0.84 12.84 6.13
C LEU A 39 -1.54 11.67 5.44
N SER A 40 -0.92 11.12 4.39
CA SER A 40 -1.38 9.90 3.73
C SER A 40 -0.61 8.71 4.27
N ARG A 41 -1.32 7.70 4.76
CA ARG A 41 -0.76 6.46 5.31
C ARG A 41 0.35 6.70 6.34
N PRO A 42 0.11 7.50 7.39
CA PRO A 42 1.13 7.74 8.41
C PRO A 42 1.40 6.46 9.20
N THR A 43 2.66 6.26 9.58
CA THR A 43 3.02 5.25 10.57
C THR A 43 2.77 5.76 11.99
N ASP A 44 2.65 4.85 12.96
CA ASP A 44 2.50 5.23 14.37
C ASP A 44 3.69 6.07 14.86
N GLU A 45 4.90 5.76 14.40
CA GLU A 45 6.10 6.52 14.72
C GLU A 45 6.01 7.97 14.21
N LEU A 46 5.49 8.15 13.00
CA LEU A 46 5.28 9.47 12.42
C LEU A 46 4.21 10.25 13.18
N LEU A 47 3.11 9.61 13.56
CA LEU A 47 2.07 10.24 14.38
C LEU A 47 2.59 10.62 15.76
N ASN A 48 3.35 9.74 16.41
CA ASN A 48 3.99 10.03 17.70
C ASN A 48 5.01 11.17 17.61
N HIS A 49 5.72 11.29 16.48
CA HIS A 49 6.62 12.43 16.23
C HIS A 49 5.84 13.74 16.18
N TYR A 50 4.75 13.80 15.41
CA TYR A 50 3.90 14.99 15.35
C TYR A 50 3.23 15.33 16.68
N ALA A 51 2.84 14.31 17.47
CA ALA A 51 2.26 14.54 18.79
C ALA A 51 3.23 15.25 19.74
N LYS A 52 4.54 14.92 19.70
CA LYS A 52 5.58 15.64 20.47
C LYS A 52 5.70 17.10 20.07
N ASP A 53 5.40 17.44 18.81
CA ASP A 53 5.42 18.79 18.27
C ASP A 53 4.08 19.53 18.49
N GLY A 54 3.21 19.00 19.34
CA GLY A 54 1.93 19.61 19.69
C GLY A 54 0.83 19.48 18.64
N TRP A 55 0.96 18.53 17.71
CA TRP A 55 -0.09 18.18 16.77
C TRP A 55 -1.06 17.17 17.38
N GLU A 56 -2.34 17.35 17.15
CA GLU A 56 -3.42 16.46 17.57
C GLU A 56 -4.16 15.91 16.36
N ILE A 57 -4.68 14.70 16.44
CA ILE A 57 -5.53 14.13 15.41
C ILE A 57 -6.88 14.86 15.41
N ALA A 58 -7.17 15.58 14.32
CA ALA A 58 -8.45 16.24 14.10
C ALA A 58 -9.47 15.32 13.43
N ALA A 59 -9.02 14.50 12.47
CA ALA A 59 -9.85 13.52 11.78
C ALA A 59 -8.96 12.40 11.20
N ALA A 60 -9.55 11.20 11.07
CA ALA A 60 -8.95 10.11 10.33
C ALA A 60 -10.03 9.50 9.43
N ALA A 61 -9.69 9.23 8.17
CA ALA A 61 -10.59 8.57 7.25
C ALA A 61 -9.84 7.45 6.53
N GLY A 62 -10.48 6.26 6.51
CA GLY A 62 -10.05 5.11 5.74
C GLY A 62 -11.16 4.74 4.76
N GLY A 63 -10.82 4.52 3.49
CA GLY A 63 -11.73 3.92 2.54
C GLY A 63 -11.84 2.43 2.83
N GLY A 64 -13.03 1.94 3.13
CA GLY A 64 -13.29 0.51 3.22
C GLY A 64 -13.26 -0.10 1.82
N GLY A 65 -12.23 -0.86 1.53
CA GLY A 65 -12.01 -1.57 0.27
C GLY A 65 -10.52 -1.77 -0.02
N ASP A 66 -10.22 -2.80 -0.77
CA ASP A 66 -8.84 -3.16 -1.15
C ASP A 66 -8.15 -2.01 -1.89
N GLY A 67 -7.29 -1.29 -1.21
CA GLY A 67 -6.57 -0.14 -1.75
C GLY A 67 -7.05 1.22 -1.24
N GLY A 68 -7.95 1.27 -0.26
CA GLY A 68 -8.46 2.51 0.33
C GLY A 68 -7.32 3.41 0.85
N PHE A 69 -7.39 4.70 0.51
CA PHE A 69 -6.48 5.69 1.04
C PHE A 69 -6.81 5.92 2.52
N PHE A 70 -5.87 5.58 3.38
CA PHE A 70 -5.93 6.01 4.78
C PHE A 70 -5.23 7.35 4.90
N TYR A 71 -5.89 8.34 5.44
CA TYR A 71 -5.29 9.63 5.74
C TYR A 71 -5.72 10.12 7.11
N VAL A 72 -4.84 10.89 7.72
CA VAL A 72 -5.06 11.55 9.01
C VAL A 72 -4.90 13.05 8.81
N ILE A 73 -5.84 13.80 9.34
CA ILE A 73 -5.74 15.26 9.43
C ILE A 73 -5.29 15.58 10.85
N LEU A 74 -4.15 16.24 10.95
CA LEU A 74 -3.63 16.78 12.19
C LEU A 74 -4.01 18.25 12.30
N LYS A 75 -4.21 18.73 13.53
CA LYS A 75 -4.39 20.15 13.86
C LYS A 75 -3.40 20.55 14.93
N ARG A 76 -3.00 21.83 14.92
CA ARG A 76 -2.16 22.44 15.94
C ARG A 76 -2.57 23.90 16.14
N SER A 77 -2.58 24.37 17.40
CA SER A 77 -2.78 25.79 17.69
C SER A 77 -1.60 26.61 17.18
N LYS A 78 -1.83 27.71 16.51
CA LYS A 78 -0.78 28.67 16.10
C LYS A 78 -0.08 29.34 17.30
N SER A 79 -0.70 29.30 18.49
CA SER A 79 -0.06 29.74 19.73
C SER A 79 0.90 28.71 20.33
N HIS A 80 1.00 27.48 19.75
CA HIS A 80 1.93 26.46 20.23
C HIS A 80 3.37 26.97 20.05
N PRO A 81 4.28 26.75 21.03
CA PRO A 81 5.66 27.23 20.98
C PRO A 81 6.44 26.82 19.75
N LEU A 82 6.09 25.68 19.15
CA LEU A 82 6.73 25.17 17.92
C LEU A 82 6.04 25.65 16.62
N PHE A 83 5.01 26.53 16.72
CA PHE A 83 4.39 27.09 15.52
C PHE A 83 5.40 27.95 14.74
N GLY A 84 5.45 27.76 13.44
CA GLY A 84 6.40 28.46 12.58
C GLY A 84 7.74 27.74 12.38
N THR A 85 8.02 26.69 13.15
CA THR A 85 9.15 25.80 12.85
C THR A 85 8.88 25.10 11.51
N LYS A 86 9.66 25.44 10.48
CA LYS A 86 9.52 24.79 9.19
C LYS A 86 9.79 23.30 9.36
N THR A 87 8.86 22.47 8.94
CA THR A 87 8.99 20.99 9.01
C THR A 87 10.22 20.49 8.21
N ALA A 88 10.77 21.34 7.33
CA ALA A 88 12.01 21.07 6.61
C ALA A 88 13.27 21.14 7.51
N ASP A 89 13.18 21.82 8.66
CA ASP A 89 14.30 21.99 9.59
C ASP A 89 14.32 20.90 10.68
N LEU A 90 13.23 20.10 10.77
CA LEU A 90 13.25 18.93 11.64
C LEU A 90 14.06 17.83 10.93
N PRO A 91 15.05 17.24 11.62
CA PRO A 91 15.78 16.12 11.05
C PRO A 91 14.78 15.05 10.62
N ARG A 92 14.75 14.76 9.31
CA ARG A 92 13.95 13.66 8.81
C ARG A 92 14.41 12.42 9.59
N PRO A 93 13.49 11.63 10.19
CA PRO A 93 13.88 10.38 10.82
C PRO A 93 14.77 9.62 9.83
N GLU A 94 15.98 9.31 10.23
CA GLU A 94 16.84 8.48 9.40
C GLU A 94 16.09 7.19 9.07
N PRO A 95 16.08 6.76 7.80
CA PRO A 95 15.49 5.49 7.47
C PRO A 95 16.14 4.44 8.37
N PRO A 96 15.35 3.51 8.94
CA PRO A 96 15.91 2.47 9.79
C PRO A 96 17.07 1.79 9.04
N PRO A 97 18.18 1.49 9.72
CA PRO A 97 19.33 0.88 9.07
C PRO A 97 18.88 -0.38 8.32
N PRO A 98 19.46 -0.67 7.13
CA PRO A 98 19.10 -1.85 6.36
C PRO A 98 19.16 -3.07 7.27
N GLN A 99 18.02 -3.74 7.44
CA GLN A 99 17.97 -4.96 8.24
C GLN A 99 18.89 -5.99 7.58
N LYS A 100 19.79 -6.58 8.34
CA LYS A 100 20.63 -7.69 7.86
C LYS A 100 19.72 -8.81 7.39
N PRO A 101 20.03 -9.46 6.26
CA PRO A 101 19.26 -10.62 5.79
C PRO A 101 19.14 -11.67 6.89
N THR A 102 17.93 -12.15 7.12
CA THR A 102 17.63 -13.16 8.15
C THR A 102 17.71 -14.57 7.60
N CYS A 103 17.78 -14.72 6.28
CA CYS A 103 18.01 -15.99 5.63
C CYS A 103 19.04 -15.86 4.48
N LYS A 104 19.70 -16.98 4.16
CA LYS A 104 20.78 -17.04 3.14
C LYS A 104 20.29 -17.40 1.73
N LEU A 105 18.98 -17.50 1.52
CA LEU A 105 18.44 -17.81 0.20
C LEU A 105 18.69 -16.65 -0.76
N THR A 106 19.21 -17.00 -1.94
CA THR A 106 19.51 -16.04 -3.03
C THR A 106 18.28 -15.81 -3.91
N LEU A 107 18.35 -14.86 -4.83
CA LEU A 107 17.28 -14.59 -5.79
C LEU A 107 16.94 -15.83 -6.65
N ALA A 108 17.93 -16.65 -6.99
CA ALA A 108 17.72 -17.89 -7.76
C ALA A 108 16.94 -18.96 -6.98
N GLN A 109 16.92 -18.86 -5.66
CA GLN A 109 16.21 -19.74 -4.73
C GLN A 109 14.89 -19.12 -4.24
N ALA A 110 14.53 -17.95 -4.79
CA ALA A 110 13.26 -17.30 -4.44
C ALA A 110 12.05 -18.19 -4.81
N PRO A 111 10.97 -18.14 -4.04
CA PRO A 111 9.74 -18.87 -4.35
C PRO A 111 9.25 -18.69 -5.78
N VAL A 112 8.80 -19.79 -6.38
CA VAL A 112 8.16 -19.79 -7.70
C VAL A 112 6.67 -20.03 -7.52
N PHE A 113 5.85 -19.07 -7.94
CA PHE A 113 4.40 -19.13 -7.86
C PHE A 113 3.82 -19.70 -9.15
N ARG A 114 3.70 -21.02 -9.26
CA ARG A 114 3.08 -21.65 -10.45
C ARG A 114 3.69 -21.17 -11.78
N GLY A 115 5.01 -21.13 -11.83
CA GLY A 115 5.78 -20.66 -12.98
C GLY A 115 6.13 -19.17 -12.98
N LEU A 116 5.54 -18.38 -12.08
CA LEU A 116 5.87 -16.96 -11.90
C LEU A 116 7.06 -16.83 -10.95
N ARG A 117 8.08 -16.05 -11.33
CA ARG A 117 9.31 -15.87 -10.57
C ARG A 117 9.84 -14.43 -10.68
N LEU A 118 10.61 -14.01 -9.71
CA LEU A 118 11.36 -12.77 -9.82
C LEU A 118 12.40 -12.89 -10.95
N GLY A 119 12.71 -11.75 -11.58
CA GLY A 119 13.66 -11.67 -12.67
C GLY A 119 13.16 -12.15 -14.04
N MET A 120 11.95 -12.73 -14.14
CA MET A 120 11.37 -13.03 -15.45
C MET A 120 11.11 -11.73 -16.22
N THR A 121 11.22 -11.80 -17.55
CA THR A 121 11.00 -10.63 -18.42
C THR A 121 9.51 -10.31 -18.56
N SER A 122 9.20 -9.07 -18.99
CA SER A 122 7.83 -8.70 -19.36
C SER A 122 7.23 -9.63 -20.41
N ASP A 123 8.04 -10.06 -21.38
CA ASP A 123 7.58 -10.92 -22.47
C ASP A 123 7.24 -12.33 -21.97
N GLU A 124 8.08 -12.93 -21.09
CA GLU A 124 7.77 -14.18 -20.41
C GLU A 124 6.48 -14.08 -19.56
N LEU A 125 6.31 -12.96 -18.85
CA LEU A 125 5.10 -12.71 -18.04
C LEU A 125 3.85 -12.59 -18.94
N PHE A 126 3.92 -11.81 -20.00
CA PHE A 126 2.77 -11.58 -20.89
C PHE A 126 2.42 -12.81 -21.73
N ALA A 127 3.35 -13.71 -21.98
CA ALA A 127 3.06 -15.01 -22.60
C ALA A 127 2.16 -15.87 -21.70
N ILE A 128 2.28 -15.78 -20.38
CA ILE A 128 1.39 -16.46 -19.43
C ILE A 128 -0.01 -15.83 -19.41
N PHE A 129 -0.08 -14.51 -19.63
CA PHE A 129 -1.33 -13.73 -19.61
C PHE A 129 -1.56 -13.08 -20.99
N PRO A 130 -1.96 -13.84 -22.01
CA PRO A 130 -2.16 -13.30 -23.34
C PRO A 130 -3.23 -12.21 -23.35
N ALA A 131 -3.00 -11.17 -24.12
CA ALA A 131 -3.82 -9.97 -24.22
C ALA A 131 -4.50 -9.90 -25.60
N ASN A 132 -5.64 -9.22 -25.70
CA ASN A 132 -6.15 -8.76 -26.98
C ASN A 132 -5.35 -7.55 -27.47
N GLU A 133 -5.55 -7.13 -28.73
CA GLU A 133 -4.80 -6.03 -29.37
C GLU A 133 -4.82 -4.74 -28.55
N ARG A 134 -5.96 -4.38 -27.97
CA ARG A 134 -6.09 -3.17 -27.13
C ARG A 134 -5.28 -3.28 -25.85
N GLN A 135 -5.40 -4.41 -25.16
CA GLN A 135 -4.64 -4.66 -23.92
C GLN A 135 -3.14 -4.71 -24.20
N GLU A 136 -2.73 -5.27 -25.33
CA GLU A 136 -1.32 -5.30 -25.74
C GLU A 136 -0.80 -3.89 -26.00
N PHE A 137 -1.56 -3.06 -26.71
CA PHE A 137 -1.22 -1.65 -26.89
C PHE A 137 -1.06 -0.92 -25.57
N ASP A 138 -2.00 -1.09 -24.63
CA ASP A 138 -1.94 -0.45 -23.30
C ASP A 138 -0.69 -0.90 -22.52
N ARG A 139 -0.34 -2.19 -22.56
CA ARG A 139 0.88 -2.73 -21.95
C ARG A 139 2.14 -2.09 -22.51
N VAL A 140 2.24 -1.99 -23.83
CA VAL A 140 3.38 -1.37 -24.51
C VAL A 140 3.51 0.11 -24.11
N GLN A 141 2.40 0.85 -24.07
CA GLN A 141 2.43 2.26 -23.63
C GLN A 141 2.85 2.38 -22.16
N GLN A 142 2.36 1.49 -21.31
CA GLN A 142 2.72 1.48 -19.90
C GLN A 142 4.21 1.15 -19.68
N LEU A 143 4.78 0.21 -20.42
CA LEU A 143 6.22 -0.08 -20.38
C LEU A 143 7.05 1.11 -20.86
N LYS A 144 6.65 1.77 -21.97
CA LYS A 144 7.34 2.97 -22.45
C LYS A 144 7.29 4.12 -21.44
N SER A 145 6.13 4.34 -20.81
CA SER A 145 5.99 5.39 -19.79
C SER A 145 6.81 5.12 -18.55
N ALA A 146 7.08 3.85 -18.25
CA ALA A 146 7.91 3.46 -17.11
C ALA A 146 9.37 3.93 -17.25
N GLU A 147 9.90 4.02 -18.48
CA GLU A 147 11.27 4.44 -18.75
C GLU A 147 11.51 5.92 -18.45
N LEU A 148 10.42 6.71 -18.36
CA LEU A 148 10.48 8.15 -18.16
C LEU A 148 10.28 8.54 -16.68
N PRO A 149 10.83 9.71 -16.23
CA PRO A 149 10.44 10.29 -14.96
C PRO A 149 8.92 10.55 -14.91
N PRO A 150 8.25 10.35 -13.77
CA PRO A 150 8.82 10.04 -12.44
C PRO A 150 8.99 8.55 -12.13
N ASN A 151 8.80 7.65 -13.10
CA ASN A 151 8.73 6.21 -12.89
C ASN A 151 10.11 5.53 -12.82
N TYR A 152 11.12 6.11 -13.48
CA TYR A 152 12.53 5.68 -13.45
C TYR A 152 12.78 4.19 -13.71
N GLY A 153 11.99 3.60 -14.60
CA GLY A 153 12.06 2.18 -14.97
C GLY A 153 11.03 1.29 -14.28
N TYR A 154 10.24 1.80 -13.32
CA TYR A 154 9.27 1.01 -12.58
C TYR A 154 7.84 1.18 -13.10
N THR A 155 7.12 0.06 -13.21
CA THR A 155 5.66 0.04 -13.49
C THR A 155 5.00 -1.15 -12.79
N GLY A 156 3.69 -1.10 -12.62
CA GLY A 156 2.90 -2.17 -12.03
C GLY A 156 1.82 -2.68 -12.97
N PHE A 157 1.59 -3.99 -13.00
CA PHE A 157 0.51 -4.63 -13.74
C PHE A 157 -0.34 -5.47 -12.80
N GLN A 158 -1.65 -5.35 -12.93
CA GLN A 158 -2.61 -6.17 -12.21
C GLN A 158 -3.38 -7.05 -13.19
N PHE A 159 -3.47 -8.34 -12.87
CA PHE A 159 -4.20 -9.33 -13.65
C PHE A 159 -5.36 -9.88 -12.84
N ASN A 160 -6.56 -9.69 -13.38
CA ASN A 160 -7.74 -10.40 -12.89
C ASN A 160 -7.79 -11.75 -13.61
N LEU A 161 -7.52 -12.82 -12.87
CA LEU A 161 -7.30 -14.16 -13.42
C LEU A 161 -8.52 -14.73 -14.14
N SER A 162 -9.73 -14.31 -13.76
CA SER A 162 -10.96 -14.75 -14.44
C SER A 162 -11.01 -14.38 -15.93
N ASN A 163 -10.22 -13.41 -16.35
CA ASN A 163 -10.20 -12.91 -17.73
C ASN A 163 -9.20 -13.66 -18.64
N TYR A 164 -8.50 -14.67 -18.11
CA TYR A 164 -7.43 -15.33 -18.86
C TYR A 164 -7.70 -16.83 -19.03
N PRO A 165 -7.30 -17.42 -20.19
CA PRO A 165 -7.41 -18.88 -20.41
C PRO A 165 -6.65 -19.70 -19.37
N THR A 166 -5.59 -19.13 -18.80
CA THR A 166 -4.73 -19.77 -17.80
C THR A 166 -5.31 -19.76 -16.38
N LYS A 167 -6.57 -19.31 -16.20
CA LYS A 167 -7.20 -19.19 -14.87
C LYS A 167 -7.12 -20.45 -14.01
N ASP A 168 -7.24 -21.64 -14.63
CA ASP A 168 -7.23 -22.91 -13.93
C ASP A 168 -5.84 -23.24 -13.35
N GLN A 169 -4.76 -22.72 -13.95
CA GLN A 169 -3.41 -22.81 -13.41
C GLN A 169 -3.28 -22.06 -12.07
N PHE A 170 -4.11 -21.04 -11.86
CA PHE A 170 -4.07 -20.15 -10.70
C PHE A 170 -5.27 -20.35 -9.75
N THR A 171 -5.87 -21.54 -9.73
CA THR A 171 -7.00 -21.85 -8.85
C THR A 171 -6.69 -21.48 -7.39
N GLY A 172 -7.62 -20.77 -6.72
CA GLY A 172 -7.46 -20.25 -5.36
C GLY A 172 -6.78 -18.88 -5.27
N ILE A 173 -6.19 -18.38 -6.36
CA ILE A 173 -5.68 -17.02 -6.42
C ILE A 173 -6.74 -16.13 -7.08
N GLY A 174 -7.14 -15.06 -6.40
CA GLY A 174 -8.15 -14.12 -6.90
C GLY A 174 -7.55 -13.04 -7.79
N SER A 175 -6.39 -12.54 -7.43
CA SER A 175 -5.68 -11.53 -8.22
C SER A 175 -4.17 -11.65 -8.09
N LEU A 176 -3.48 -11.23 -9.15
CA LEU A 176 -2.03 -11.12 -9.20
C LEU A 176 -1.65 -9.68 -9.56
N THR A 177 -0.69 -9.13 -8.83
CA THR A 177 -0.11 -7.83 -9.16
C THR A 177 1.40 -8.00 -9.28
N PHE A 178 1.99 -7.46 -10.35
CA PHE A 178 3.41 -7.50 -10.62
C PHE A 178 3.99 -6.09 -10.64
N GLY A 179 5.12 -5.92 -9.98
CA GLY A 179 6.00 -4.77 -10.22
C GLY A 179 7.08 -5.18 -11.20
N LEU A 180 7.26 -4.38 -12.24
CA LEU A 180 8.35 -4.53 -13.20
C LEU A 180 9.31 -3.36 -13.04
N PHE A 181 10.60 -3.67 -13.08
CA PHE A 181 11.67 -2.68 -13.15
C PHE A 181 12.59 -3.05 -14.31
N ASP A 182 12.83 -2.11 -15.22
CA ASP A 182 13.58 -2.34 -16.46
C ASP A 182 13.08 -3.61 -17.20
N ARG A 183 11.76 -3.76 -17.32
CA ARG A 183 11.07 -4.89 -17.97
C ARG A 183 11.30 -6.26 -17.33
N LYS A 184 11.77 -6.30 -16.08
CA LYS A 184 11.89 -7.54 -15.30
C LYS A 184 10.97 -7.49 -14.09
N VAL A 185 10.39 -8.63 -13.75
CA VAL A 185 9.55 -8.76 -12.56
C VAL A 185 10.41 -8.63 -11.31
N VAL A 186 10.12 -7.60 -10.51
CA VAL A 186 10.79 -7.32 -9.23
C VAL A 186 9.87 -7.48 -8.02
N SER A 187 8.56 -7.58 -8.25
CA SER A 187 7.64 -7.96 -7.20
C SER A 187 6.47 -8.75 -7.75
N ILE A 188 5.99 -9.70 -6.94
CA ILE A 188 4.81 -10.52 -7.20
C ILE A 188 3.95 -10.44 -5.95
N HIS A 189 2.72 -9.94 -6.09
CA HIS A 189 1.72 -9.96 -5.03
C HIS A 189 0.56 -10.86 -5.48
N ALA A 190 0.29 -11.90 -4.70
CA ALA A 190 -0.81 -12.82 -4.94
C ALA A 190 -1.82 -12.72 -3.80
N LYS A 191 -3.09 -12.48 -4.15
CA LYS A 191 -4.20 -12.48 -3.20
C LYS A 191 -4.99 -13.78 -3.37
N TYR A 192 -5.15 -14.50 -2.29
CA TYR A 192 -5.86 -15.78 -2.23
C TYR A 192 -7.25 -15.57 -1.65
N TRP A 193 -8.25 -16.22 -2.24
CA TRP A 193 -9.63 -16.20 -1.80
C TRP A 193 -10.18 -17.65 -1.71
N ASN A 194 -11.24 -17.81 -0.93
CA ASN A 194 -11.87 -19.11 -0.72
C ASN A 194 -10.87 -20.19 -0.27
N THR A 195 -9.90 -19.77 0.54
CA THR A 195 -8.97 -20.71 1.18
C THR A 195 -9.64 -21.34 2.39
N PRO A 196 -9.15 -22.49 2.88
CA PRO A 196 -9.58 -23.02 4.18
C PRO A 196 -9.41 -21.93 5.25
N GLU A 197 -10.33 -21.92 6.21
CA GLU A 197 -10.19 -21.10 7.41
C GLU A 197 -9.07 -21.65 8.29
N PHE A 198 -8.33 -20.75 8.91
CA PHE A 198 -7.24 -21.09 9.82
C PHE A 198 -7.53 -20.49 11.19
N ASP A 199 -7.30 -21.25 12.24
CA ASP A 199 -7.50 -20.78 13.62
C ASP A 199 -6.44 -19.77 14.03
N ARG A 200 -5.27 -19.81 13.41
CA ARG A 200 -4.13 -18.92 13.70
C ARG A 200 -3.21 -18.76 12.49
N PRO A 201 -2.52 -17.63 12.38
CA PRO A 201 -1.55 -17.39 11.30
C PRO A 201 -0.47 -18.48 11.17
N GLY A 202 0.00 -19.02 12.29
CA GLY A 202 1.03 -20.06 12.30
C GLY A 202 0.69 -21.28 11.46
N GLN A 203 -0.56 -21.74 11.48
CA GLN A 203 -1.01 -22.91 10.66
C GLN A 203 -0.84 -22.62 9.15
N LEU A 204 -1.25 -21.45 8.69
CA LEU A 204 -1.05 -21.03 7.30
C LEU A 204 0.44 -20.95 6.96
N MET A 205 1.24 -20.36 7.86
CA MET A 205 2.67 -20.16 7.65
C MET A 205 3.44 -21.49 7.54
N GLU A 206 3.09 -22.52 8.30
CA GLU A 206 3.68 -23.84 8.18
C GLU A 206 3.46 -24.46 6.80
N ILE A 207 2.27 -24.25 6.22
CA ILE A 207 1.95 -24.71 4.86
C ILE A 207 2.76 -23.93 3.83
N ILE A 208 2.77 -22.59 3.94
CA ILE A 208 3.45 -21.70 3.01
C ILE A 208 4.97 -21.96 3.01
N THR A 209 5.60 -22.03 4.17
CA THR A 209 7.05 -22.26 4.25
C THR A 209 7.45 -23.59 3.64
N ARG A 210 6.69 -24.64 3.90
CA ARG A 210 6.91 -25.97 3.30
C ARG A 210 6.71 -25.95 1.78
N GLN A 211 5.62 -25.34 1.31
CA GLN A 211 5.29 -25.30 -0.12
C GLN A 211 6.32 -24.51 -0.95
N PHE A 212 6.88 -23.46 -0.39
CA PHE A 212 7.83 -22.59 -1.08
C PHE A 212 9.29 -22.86 -0.73
N GLY A 213 9.59 -23.89 0.06
CA GLY A 213 10.96 -24.22 0.45
C GLY A 213 11.65 -23.13 1.28
N LEU A 214 10.86 -22.36 2.03
CA LEU A 214 11.36 -21.32 2.92
C LEU A 214 11.81 -21.93 4.26
N PRO A 215 12.66 -21.22 5.05
CA PRO A 215 12.93 -21.62 6.43
C PRO A 215 11.65 -21.84 7.23
N GLU A 216 11.67 -22.74 8.19
CA GLU A 216 10.51 -23.00 9.03
C GLU A 216 10.06 -21.72 9.74
N PHE A 217 8.75 -21.51 9.82
CA PHE A 217 8.21 -20.24 10.35
C PHE A 217 8.68 -19.94 11.78
N LYS A 218 8.87 -20.98 12.60
CA LYS A 218 9.41 -20.80 13.96
C LYS A 218 10.81 -20.15 14.02
N ASP A 219 11.57 -20.24 12.91
CA ASP A 219 12.93 -19.68 12.81
C ASP A 219 12.92 -18.24 12.25
N TRP A 220 11.75 -17.69 11.95
CA TRP A 220 11.66 -16.31 11.48
C TRP A 220 11.84 -15.33 12.63
N PRO A 221 12.50 -14.17 12.39
CA PRO A 221 12.64 -13.13 13.39
C PRO A 221 11.28 -12.63 13.86
N GLY A 222 11.07 -12.56 15.17
CA GLY A 222 9.80 -12.12 15.73
C GLY A 222 8.66 -13.12 15.57
N TYR A 223 9.00 -14.42 15.43
CA TYR A 223 8.02 -15.50 15.40
C TYR A 223 6.99 -15.38 16.52
N ASP A 224 5.72 -15.41 16.14
CA ASP A 224 4.56 -15.51 17.03
C ASP A 224 3.43 -16.16 16.22
N GLU A 225 3.00 -17.33 16.62
CA GLU A 225 2.01 -18.10 15.87
C GLU A 225 0.62 -17.47 15.81
N TYR A 226 0.35 -16.46 16.65
CA TYR A 226 -0.93 -15.76 16.75
C TYR A 226 -0.92 -14.37 16.10
N LYS A 227 0.25 -13.90 15.67
CA LYS A 227 0.39 -12.58 15.05
C LYS A 227 0.61 -12.67 13.55
N ASN A 228 0.34 -11.55 12.89
CA ASN A 228 0.72 -11.39 11.49
C ASN A 228 2.25 -11.55 11.36
N PRO A 229 2.73 -12.46 10.49
CA PRO A 229 4.15 -12.76 10.41
C PRO A 229 4.95 -11.56 9.94
N PRO A 230 6.13 -11.29 10.52
CA PRO A 230 7.03 -10.27 9.99
C PRO A 230 7.55 -10.69 8.62
N PRO A 231 8.01 -9.73 7.77
CA PRO A 231 8.64 -10.08 6.52
C PRO A 231 9.90 -10.92 6.72
N LEU A 232 10.06 -12.00 5.95
CA LEU A 232 11.31 -12.74 5.86
C LEU A 232 12.23 -12.03 4.88
N SER A 233 13.37 -11.52 5.36
CA SER A 233 14.41 -10.89 4.54
C SER A 233 15.51 -11.90 4.24
N CYS A 234 15.66 -12.27 2.97
CA CYS A 234 16.72 -13.13 2.47
C CYS A 234 17.79 -12.32 1.71
N GLU A 235 18.91 -12.94 1.33
CA GLU A 235 19.99 -12.21 0.63
C GLU A 235 19.54 -11.65 -0.73
N GLY A 236 18.64 -12.33 -1.43
CA GLY A 236 18.19 -11.94 -2.77
C GLY A 236 16.76 -11.47 -2.87
N PHE A 237 15.94 -11.64 -1.82
CA PHE A 237 14.52 -11.29 -1.87
C PHE A 237 13.94 -11.05 -0.48
N THR A 238 12.75 -10.43 -0.45
CA THR A 238 11.90 -10.40 0.74
C THR A 238 10.61 -11.15 0.44
N PHE A 239 10.12 -11.90 1.43
CA PHE A 239 8.85 -12.61 1.35
C PHE A 239 7.97 -12.19 2.52
N GLN A 240 6.74 -11.79 2.22
CA GLN A 240 5.77 -11.35 3.22
C GLN A 240 4.45 -12.07 3.01
N VAL A 241 3.80 -12.43 4.10
CA VAL A 241 2.43 -12.94 4.12
C VAL A 241 1.57 -12.00 4.94
N ASP A 242 0.46 -11.56 4.39
CA ASP A 242 -0.54 -10.80 5.13
C ASP A 242 -1.68 -11.75 5.50
N THR A 243 -1.84 -11.97 6.79
CA THR A 243 -2.80 -12.93 7.37
C THR A 243 -4.01 -12.25 8.00
N LEU A 244 -4.19 -10.94 7.82
CA LEU A 244 -5.25 -10.17 8.49
C LEU A 244 -6.67 -10.72 8.24
N ASN A 245 -6.88 -11.41 7.12
CA ASN A 245 -8.18 -11.94 6.71
C ASN A 245 -8.24 -13.47 6.67
N ILE A 246 -7.33 -14.18 7.33
CA ILE A 246 -7.31 -15.66 7.31
C ILE A 246 -8.58 -16.30 7.88
N TYR A 247 -9.19 -15.66 8.87
CA TYR A 247 -10.44 -16.12 9.50
C TYR A 247 -11.66 -16.01 8.56
N SER A 248 -11.55 -15.25 7.48
CA SER A 248 -12.55 -15.14 6.41
C SER A 248 -12.12 -15.88 5.12
N GLY A 249 -11.14 -16.77 5.23
CA GLY A 249 -10.66 -17.56 4.09
C GLY A 249 -9.92 -16.73 3.04
N SER A 250 -9.20 -15.67 3.43
CA SER A 250 -8.37 -14.90 2.50
C SER A 250 -7.04 -14.47 3.12
N PHE A 251 -6.00 -14.44 2.31
CA PHE A 251 -4.69 -13.92 2.68
C PHE A 251 -3.96 -13.41 1.43
N SER A 252 -2.84 -12.75 1.62
CA SER A 252 -1.99 -12.39 0.49
C SER A 252 -0.52 -12.71 0.74
N THR A 253 0.22 -12.93 -0.34
CA THR A 253 1.67 -13.10 -0.31
C THR A 253 2.33 -12.06 -1.18
N THR A 254 3.46 -11.53 -0.75
CA THR A 254 4.27 -10.60 -1.53
C THR A 254 5.71 -11.08 -1.56
N LEU A 255 6.23 -11.27 -2.75
CA LEU A 255 7.63 -11.59 -3.03
C LEU A 255 8.26 -10.40 -3.73
N THR A 256 9.38 -9.90 -3.24
CA THR A 256 10.03 -8.69 -3.78
C THR A 256 11.54 -8.87 -3.85
N ASP A 257 12.13 -8.45 -4.97
CA ASP A 257 13.57 -8.19 -5.09
C ASP A 257 13.85 -6.77 -4.57
N PRO A 258 14.51 -6.57 -3.43
CA PRO A 258 14.76 -5.24 -2.89
C PRO A 258 15.79 -4.42 -3.67
N ALA A 259 16.62 -5.07 -4.51
CA ALA A 259 17.75 -4.41 -5.18
C ALA A 259 17.32 -3.28 -6.14
N TYR A 260 16.14 -3.42 -6.78
CA TYR A 260 15.65 -2.39 -7.70
C TYR A 260 15.42 -1.03 -7.03
N LYS A 261 15.06 -1.01 -5.74
CA LYS A 261 14.79 0.24 -5.02
C LYS A 261 16.01 1.15 -4.96
N LYS A 262 17.19 0.56 -4.76
CA LYS A 262 18.46 1.30 -4.74
C LYS A 262 18.74 1.94 -6.10
N ILE A 263 18.62 1.17 -7.18
CA ILE A 263 18.84 1.65 -8.55
C ILE A 263 17.85 2.77 -8.90
N MET A 264 16.60 2.60 -8.55
CA MET A 264 15.56 3.61 -8.77
C MET A 264 15.87 4.92 -8.02
N GLU A 265 16.34 4.83 -6.78
CA GLU A 265 16.69 6.02 -5.99
C GLU A 265 17.94 6.73 -6.57
N GLU A 266 18.95 6.00 -7.02
CA GLU A 266 20.12 6.56 -7.71
C GLU A 266 19.69 7.33 -8.98
N ARG A 267 18.76 6.78 -9.78
CA ARG A 267 18.21 7.46 -10.97
C ARG A 267 17.46 8.74 -10.59
N LYS A 268 16.65 8.72 -9.53
CA LYS A 268 15.97 9.91 -9.02
C LYS A 268 16.94 11.00 -8.58
N GLN A 269 18.00 10.61 -7.91
CA GLN A 269 19.03 11.55 -7.46
C GLN A 269 19.77 12.18 -8.64
N ALA A 270 20.14 11.37 -9.64
CA ALA A 270 20.78 11.85 -10.87
C ALA A 270 19.89 12.83 -11.65
N ASP A 271 18.57 12.55 -11.77
CA ASP A 271 17.63 13.47 -12.42
C ASP A 271 17.49 14.80 -11.65
N ARG A 272 17.43 14.74 -10.33
CA ARG A 272 17.41 15.94 -9.48
C ARG A 272 18.69 16.77 -9.62
N ALA A 273 19.85 16.13 -9.70
CA ALA A 273 21.13 16.82 -9.93
C ALA A 273 21.13 17.54 -11.27
N LYS A 274 20.76 16.85 -12.37
CA LYS A 274 20.64 17.47 -13.70
C LYS A 274 19.71 18.68 -13.74
N LYS A 275 18.56 18.58 -13.07
CA LYS A 275 17.60 19.71 -12.98
C LYS A 275 18.19 20.91 -12.22
N ARG A 276 19.00 20.69 -11.18
CA ARG A 276 19.68 21.75 -10.45
C ARG A 276 20.77 22.43 -11.30
N GLU A 277 21.57 21.63 -12.02
CA GLU A 277 22.61 22.15 -12.91
C GLU A 277 22.02 22.97 -14.08
N GLY A 278 20.86 22.56 -14.60
CA GLY A 278 20.14 23.31 -15.65
C GLY A 278 19.46 24.58 -15.18
N PHE A 279 19.28 24.77 -13.88
CA PHE A 279 18.68 25.96 -13.30
C PHE A 279 19.76 27.02 -13.04
N LYS A 280 20.13 27.77 -14.11
CA LYS A 280 20.96 28.96 -14.00
C LYS A 280 20.03 30.19 -13.84
N LEU A 281 20.21 30.96 -12.76
CA LEU A 281 19.59 32.26 -12.58
C LEU A 281 20.23 33.29 -13.51
#